data_8f4a04965fc3a888a32d8e5d95f330c5
#
_entry.id   8f4a04965fc3a888a32d8e5d95f330c5
#
_cell.length_a   1.000
_cell.length_b   1.000
_cell.length_c   1.000
_cell.angle_alpha   90.00
_cell.angle_beta   90.00
_cell.angle_gamma   90.00
#
_symmetry.space_group_name_H-M   'P 1'
#
loop_
_entity.id
_entity.type
_entity.pdbx_description
1 polymer ?
#
loop_
_entity_poly.entity_id
_entity_poly.type
_entity_poly.pdbx_seq_one_letter_code
_entity_poly.pdbx_strand_id
1 'polypeptide(L)'
;MVGKSVVTLDGLSTNQILDLLHKAEYIDSHRKEIAHTCDGRVLATLFYEPSTRTRLSFETAMLRLGGKVIGFAGAQLASVTKGESIADTLKTVSNYVDVVTIRHPKEGAALVASRAASVPVINAGDGGHMHPTQTLADLATLQSRFGRITDLTVGLCGDLTFGRTVHSLIETLCRFGNVRFVLISPDELKTPQYVIDRINATDSCSYVEVRDLASVIGDLDVLYMTRVQKERFFNEDDYLRLRDTYILDEEKLQLAKPSMAVLHPLPRVNEIAVDVDDDPRAAYFEQVKNGMLVRMALESTVVGDELPGYEPLNPKEVQA
;
A
#
# COMPACT_ATOMS: atom_id res chain seq x y z
N MET A 1 13.28 3.15 13.86
CA MET A 1 12.67 1.97 13.24
C MET A 1 13.66 0.79 13.09
N VAL A 2 14.95 1.00 13.32
CA VAL A 2 15.98 -0.05 13.22
C VAL A 2 15.62 -1.26 14.08
N GLY A 3 15.71 -2.47 13.52
CA GLY A 3 15.39 -3.73 14.18
C GLY A 3 13.90 -3.97 14.46
N LYS A 4 13.00 -3.06 14.09
CA LYS A 4 11.56 -3.20 14.34
C LYS A 4 10.83 -3.78 13.13
N SER A 5 9.94 -4.72 13.39
CA SER A 5 9.02 -5.23 12.36
C SER A 5 7.95 -4.19 12.00
N VAL A 6 7.51 -4.21 10.74
CA VAL A 6 6.42 -3.37 10.23
C VAL A 6 5.27 -4.27 9.77
N VAL A 7 4.39 -4.59 10.71
CA VAL A 7 3.23 -5.46 10.50
C VAL A 7 1.99 -4.64 10.12
N THR A 8 1.81 -3.48 10.75
CA THR A 8 0.77 -2.49 10.47
C THR A 8 1.39 -1.09 10.45
N LEU A 9 0.67 -0.09 9.94
CA LEU A 9 1.12 1.31 10.05
C LEU A 9 0.80 1.94 11.40
N ASP A 10 -0.06 1.35 12.22
CA ASP A 10 -0.39 1.86 13.55
C ASP A 10 0.82 1.87 14.49
N GLY A 11 1.77 0.97 14.24
CA GLY A 11 3.04 0.93 14.99
C GLY A 11 4.03 2.05 14.64
N LEU A 12 3.74 2.86 13.60
CA LEU A 12 4.57 3.97 13.16
C LEU A 12 3.91 5.30 13.54
N SER A 13 4.68 6.26 14.01
CA SER A 13 4.19 7.64 14.15
C SER A 13 4.01 8.32 12.78
N THR A 14 3.22 9.38 12.72
CA THR A 14 3.06 10.19 11.50
C THR A 14 4.41 10.71 11.00
N ASN A 15 5.29 11.16 11.90
CA ASN A 15 6.65 11.60 11.55
C ASN A 15 7.48 10.47 10.93
N GLN A 16 7.36 9.24 11.41
CA GLN A 16 8.06 8.09 10.82
C GLN A 16 7.53 7.77 9.42
N ILE A 17 6.22 7.90 9.19
CA ILE A 17 5.63 7.72 7.87
C ILE A 17 6.16 8.81 6.92
N LEU A 18 6.12 10.09 7.33
CA LEU A 18 6.62 11.20 6.50
C LEU A 18 8.11 11.08 6.21
N ASP A 19 8.93 10.64 7.17
CA ASP A 19 10.35 10.38 6.95
C ASP A 19 10.58 9.27 5.91
N LEU A 20 9.75 8.21 5.92
CA LEU A 20 9.80 7.17 4.87
C LEU A 20 9.42 7.71 3.49
N LEU A 21 8.42 8.60 3.40
CA LEU A 21 8.04 9.23 2.13
C LEU A 21 9.16 10.12 1.61
N HIS A 22 9.72 10.98 2.45
CA HIS A 22 10.85 11.85 2.11
C HIS A 22 12.10 11.05 1.71
N LYS A 23 12.39 9.96 2.44
CA LYS A 23 13.46 9.03 2.10
C LYS A 23 13.25 8.39 0.73
N ALA A 24 12.01 8.04 0.37
CA ALA A 24 11.68 7.51 -0.95
C ALA A 24 11.90 8.53 -2.07
N GLU A 25 11.58 9.81 -1.85
CA GLU A 25 11.88 10.90 -2.79
C GLU A 25 13.39 11.11 -2.97
N TYR A 26 14.13 11.08 -1.86
CA TYR A 26 15.59 11.13 -1.88
C TYR A 26 16.20 9.99 -2.70
N ILE A 27 15.74 8.76 -2.48
CA ILE A 27 16.18 7.57 -3.23
C ILE A 27 15.93 7.73 -4.74
N ASP A 28 14.80 8.29 -5.15
CA ASP A 28 14.48 8.48 -6.57
C ASP A 28 15.49 9.39 -7.28
N SER A 29 15.96 10.42 -6.59
CA SER A 29 16.94 11.41 -7.12
C SER A 29 18.41 10.99 -6.97
N HIS A 30 18.74 10.05 -6.05
CA HIS A 30 20.13 9.67 -5.71
C HIS A 30 20.43 8.18 -5.95
N ARG A 31 19.83 7.58 -6.99
CA ARG A 31 19.88 6.13 -7.24
C ARG A 31 21.27 5.54 -7.36
N LYS A 32 22.24 6.32 -7.82
CA LYS A 32 23.63 5.83 -7.98
C LYS A 32 24.35 5.82 -6.63
N GLU A 33 24.14 6.86 -5.85
CA GLU A 33 24.79 7.06 -4.55
C GLU A 33 24.35 6.01 -3.53
N ILE A 34 23.06 5.58 -3.62
CA ILE A 34 22.47 4.62 -2.66
C ILE A 34 22.64 3.15 -3.07
N ALA A 35 23.24 2.86 -4.22
CA ALA A 35 23.27 1.53 -4.81
C ALA A 35 24.05 0.48 -3.98
N HIS A 36 24.80 0.91 -2.98
CA HIS A 36 25.61 0.07 -2.08
C HIS A 36 25.18 0.18 -0.60
N THR A 37 24.02 0.78 -0.34
CA THR A 37 23.54 1.03 1.04
C THR A 37 23.39 -0.25 1.84
N CYS A 38 22.86 -1.32 1.23
CA CYS A 38 22.60 -2.61 1.87
C CYS A 38 23.60 -3.70 1.41
N ASP A 39 24.84 -3.34 1.06
CA ASP A 39 25.86 -4.33 0.69
C ASP A 39 26.05 -5.36 1.81
N GLY A 40 26.00 -6.64 1.45
CA GLY A 40 26.11 -7.76 2.38
C GLY A 40 24.81 -8.16 3.06
N ARG A 41 23.75 -7.35 3.00
CA ARG A 41 22.42 -7.70 3.56
C ARG A 41 21.69 -8.71 2.69
N VAL A 42 20.86 -9.52 3.35
CA VAL A 42 20.02 -10.54 2.71
C VAL A 42 18.56 -10.35 3.11
N LEU A 43 17.68 -10.19 2.14
CA LEU A 43 16.23 -10.21 2.30
C LEU A 43 15.67 -11.60 2.03
N ALA A 44 14.79 -12.11 2.91
CA ALA A 44 13.93 -13.25 2.58
C ALA A 44 12.55 -12.78 2.12
N THR A 45 12.08 -13.26 0.95
CA THR A 45 10.71 -13.07 0.47
C THR A 45 9.90 -14.36 0.63
N LEU A 46 9.05 -14.43 1.68
CA LEU A 46 8.25 -15.61 2.02
C LEU A 46 6.80 -15.39 1.57
N PHE A 47 6.50 -15.76 0.33
CA PHE A 47 5.18 -15.55 -0.27
C PHE A 47 4.38 -16.86 -0.30
N TYR A 48 3.47 -17.04 0.66
CA TYR A 48 2.59 -18.19 0.77
C TYR A 48 1.39 -18.13 -0.17
N GLU A 49 1.08 -16.95 -0.71
CA GLU A 49 0.09 -16.77 -1.78
C GLU A 49 0.69 -16.04 -2.97
N PRO A 50 0.18 -16.26 -4.20
CA PRO A 50 0.70 -15.61 -5.40
C PRO A 50 0.59 -14.07 -5.33
N SER A 51 1.70 -13.38 -5.59
CA SER A 51 1.73 -11.92 -5.71
C SER A 51 2.96 -11.47 -6.50
N THR A 52 2.82 -11.42 -7.82
CA THR A 52 3.92 -11.08 -8.72
C THR A 52 4.47 -9.67 -8.45
N ARG A 53 3.61 -8.66 -8.47
CA ARG A 53 4.02 -7.24 -8.32
C ARG A 53 4.68 -6.96 -6.97
N THR A 54 4.05 -7.37 -5.88
CA THR A 54 4.57 -7.08 -4.53
C THR A 54 5.90 -7.77 -4.32
N ARG A 55 6.03 -9.04 -4.71
CA ARG A 55 7.27 -9.79 -4.59
C ARG A 55 8.40 -9.14 -5.39
N LEU A 56 8.19 -8.93 -6.70
CA LEU A 56 9.20 -8.31 -7.56
C LEU A 56 9.61 -6.92 -7.06
N SER A 57 8.67 -6.17 -6.49
CA SER A 57 8.95 -4.83 -5.96
C SER A 57 9.86 -4.87 -4.73
N PHE A 58 9.64 -5.79 -3.76
CA PHE A 58 10.53 -5.98 -2.61
C PHE A 58 11.89 -6.51 -3.04
N GLU A 59 11.92 -7.52 -3.90
CA GLU A 59 13.17 -8.09 -4.41
C GLU A 59 13.99 -7.03 -5.17
N THR A 60 13.35 -6.25 -6.04
CA THR A 60 14.01 -5.16 -6.77
C THR A 60 14.49 -4.06 -5.82
N ALA A 61 13.73 -3.73 -4.76
CA ALA A 61 14.11 -2.73 -3.79
C ALA A 61 15.44 -3.10 -3.10
N MET A 62 15.54 -4.31 -2.55
CA MET A 62 16.76 -4.80 -1.91
C MET A 62 17.94 -4.90 -2.90
N LEU A 63 17.71 -5.41 -4.11
CA LEU A 63 18.76 -5.51 -5.13
C LEU A 63 19.31 -4.15 -5.57
N ARG A 64 18.44 -3.12 -5.66
CA ARG A 64 18.86 -1.74 -6.01
C ARG A 64 19.64 -1.04 -4.88
N LEU A 65 19.51 -1.52 -3.67
CA LEU A 65 20.30 -1.08 -2.51
C LEU A 65 21.63 -1.84 -2.36
N GLY A 66 21.94 -2.80 -3.25
CA GLY A 66 23.17 -3.61 -3.20
C GLY A 66 23.02 -4.91 -2.40
N GLY A 67 21.88 -5.16 -1.78
CA GLY A 67 21.61 -6.37 -1.01
C GLY A 67 21.32 -7.59 -1.89
N LYS A 68 21.05 -8.71 -1.25
CA LYS A 68 20.75 -10.00 -1.89
C LYS A 68 19.37 -10.47 -1.49
N VAL A 69 18.79 -11.37 -2.29
CA VAL A 69 17.44 -11.87 -2.06
C VAL A 69 17.42 -13.39 -2.15
N ILE A 70 16.72 -14.01 -1.20
CA ILE A 70 16.34 -15.44 -1.22
C ILE A 70 14.83 -15.53 -0.93
N GLY A 71 14.21 -16.66 -1.22
CA GLY A 71 12.80 -16.86 -0.84
C GLY A 71 12.06 -17.85 -1.71
N PHE A 72 10.74 -17.89 -1.53
CA PHE A 72 9.84 -18.73 -2.30
C PHE A 72 8.54 -18.00 -2.64
N ALA A 73 7.84 -18.51 -3.68
CA ALA A 73 6.51 -18.04 -4.09
C ALA A 73 5.56 -19.23 -4.22
N GLY A 74 4.56 -19.28 -3.35
CA GLY A 74 3.57 -20.36 -3.27
C GLY A 74 3.85 -21.32 -2.11
N ALA A 75 2.82 -21.62 -1.33
CA ALA A 75 2.88 -22.51 -0.17
C ALA A 75 3.34 -23.94 -0.56
N GLN A 76 3.00 -24.38 -1.77
CA GLN A 76 3.39 -25.69 -2.29
C GLN A 76 4.90 -25.90 -2.46
N LEU A 77 5.68 -24.80 -2.49
CA LEU A 77 7.14 -24.83 -2.59
C LEU A 77 7.84 -24.76 -1.23
N ALA A 78 7.09 -24.60 -0.15
CA ALA A 78 7.60 -24.41 1.19
C ALA A 78 7.40 -25.65 2.07
N SER A 79 8.17 -25.76 3.15
CA SER A 79 8.07 -26.84 4.13
C SER A 79 6.72 -26.92 4.86
N VAL A 80 5.89 -25.88 4.71
CA VAL A 80 4.50 -25.89 5.21
C VAL A 80 3.67 -27.06 4.67
N THR A 81 3.98 -27.57 3.48
CA THR A 81 3.37 -28.79 2.94
C THR A 81 3.65 -30.04 3.77
N LYS A 82 4.69 -30.00 4.60
CA LYS A 82 5.07 -31.04 5.56
C LYS A 82 4.55 -30.75 6.98
N GLY A 83 3.75 -29.68 7.16
CA GLY A 83 3.19 -29.31 8.46
C GLY A 83 4.05 -28.32 9.28
N GLU A 84 5.11 -27.73 8.69
CA GLU A 84 5.93 -26.74 9.39
C GLU A 84 5.10 -25.47 9.71
N SER A 85 5.20 -25.00 10.95
CA SER A 85 4.51 -23.78 11.39
C SER A 85 5.22 -22.51 10.87
N ILE A 86 4.46 -21.39 10.75
CA ILE A 86 5.05 -20.08 10.45
C ILE A 86 6.16 -19.74 11.46
N ALA A 87 5.94 -20.02 12.73
CA ALA A 87 6.90 -19.73 13.79
C ALA A 87 8.23 -20.49 13.61
N ASP A 88 8.17 -21.78 13.23
CA ASP A 88 9.39 -22.57 13.01
C ASP A 88 10.10 -22.13 11.73
N THR A 89 9.35 -21.85 10.66
CA THR A 89 9.91 -21.24 9.44
C THR A 89 10.66 -19.95 9.77
N LEU A 90 10.06 -19.04 10.55
CA LEU A 90 10.69 -17.76 10.86
C LEU A 90 11.92 -17.90 11.77
N LYS A 91 11.89 -18.78 12.78
CA LYS A 91 13.06 -19.09 13.60
C LYS A 91 14.21 -19.66 12.76
N THR A 92 13.91 -20.47 11.76
CA THR A 92 14.90 -21.07 10.86
C THR A 92 15.47 -20.02 9.92
N VAL A 93 14.60 -19.30 9.19
CA VAL A 93 15.00 -18.34 8.16
C VAL A 93 15.75 -17.14 8.76
N SER A 94 15.40 -16.73 9.97
CA SER A 94 16.10 -15.63 10.67
C SER A 94 17.60 -15.89 10.89
N ASN A 95 18.06 -17.15 10.79
CA ASN A 95 19.52 -17.44 10.85
C ASN A 95 20.25 -17.20 9.52
N TYR A 96 19.54 -16.93 8.44
CA TYR A 96 20.09 -16.83 7.10
C TYR A 96 20.02 -15.41 6.53
N VAL A 97 19.22 -14.52 7.13
CA VAL A 97 18.84 -13.23 6.55
C VAL A 97 18.86 -12.09 7.58
N ASP A 98 18.85 -10.85 7.10
CA ASP A 98 18.81 -9.64 7.92
C ASP A 98 17.39 -9.07 8.05
N VAL A 99 16.50 -9.40 7.11
CA VAL A 99 15.11 -8.95 7.09
C VAL A 99 14.23 -9.96 6.35
N VAL A 100 12.98 -10.07 6.78
CA VAL A 100 11.97 -10.94 6.14
C VAL A 100 10.80 -10.11 5.66
N THR A 101 10.37 -10.34 4.42
CA THR A 101 9.06 -9.91 3.92
C THR A 101 8.15 -11.11 3.80
N ILE A 102 6.99 -11.07 4.45
CA ILE A 102 6.01 -12.17 4.43
C ILE A 102 4.70 -11.74 3.80
N ARG A 103 4.16 -12.57 2.90
CA ARG A 103 2.80 -12.50 2.40
C ARG A 103 2.06 -13.80 2.66
N HIS A 104 0.87 -13.73 3.28
CA HIS A 104 0.17 -14.92 3.75
C HIS A 104 -1.36 -14.78 3.58
N PRO A 105 -2.11 -15.86 3.22
CA PRO A 105 -3.56 -15.79 3.08
C PRO A 105 -4.33 -15.65 4.41
N LYS A 106 -3.72 -15.98 5.54
CA LYS A 106 -4.36 -15.87 6.86
C LYS A 106 -4.04 -14.55 7.52
N GLU A 107 -5.08 -13.91 8.04
CA GLU A 107 -4.98 -12.69 8.84
C GLU A 107 -4.15 -12.93 10.11
N GLY A 108 -3.34 -11.94 10.50
CA GLY A 108 -2.47 -12.02 11.68
C GLY A 108 -1.20 -12.87 11.48
N ALA A 109 -1.00 -13.50 10.31
CA ALA A 109 0.18 -14.33 10.05
C ALA A 109 1.48 -13.52 10.14
N ALA A 110 1.48 -12.28 9.66
CA ALA A 110 2.63 -11.38 9.77
C ALA A 110 2.96 -11.02 11.23
N LEU A 111 1.95 -10.91 12.09
CA LEU A 111 2.16 -10.69 13.52
C LEU A 111 2.78 -11.91 14.21
N VAL A 112 2.29 -13.11 13.89
CA VAL A 112 2.91 -14.37 14.37
C VAL A 112 4.35 -14.48 13.90
N ALA A 113 4.60 -14.17 12.64
CA ALA A 113 5.93 -14.14 12.05
C ALA A 113 6.86 -13.17 12.79
N SER A 114 6.43 -11.94 13.05
CA SER A 114 7.23 -10.92 13.72
C SER A 114 7.57 -11.25 15.18
N ARG A 115 6.73 -12.04 15.85
CA ARG A 115 6.98 -12.52 17.23
C ARG A 115 7.95 -13.69 17.29
N ALA A 116 8.03 -14.47 16.22
CA ALA A 116 8.88 -15.67 16.14
C ALA A 116 10.28 -15.37 15.55
N ALA A 117 10.38 -14.38 14.69
CA ALA A 117 11.63 -14.00 14.03
C ALA A 117 12.58 -13.28 14.99
N SER A 118 13.89 -13.47 14.80
CA SER A 118 14.96 -12.68 15.46
C SER A 118 15.43 -11.49 14.62
N VAL A 119 14.87 -11.31 13.42
CA VAL A 119 15.12 -10.21 12.49
C VAL A 119 13.84 -9.46 12.19
N PRO A 120 13.88 -8.21 11.67
CA PRO A 120 12.69 -7.46 11.29
C PRO A 120 11.83 -8.21 10.27
N VAL A 121 10.50 -8.12 10.45
CA VAL A 121 9.50 -8.68 9.53
C VAL A 121 8.66 -7.55 8.94
N ILE A 122 8.53 -7.52 7.62
CA ILE A 122 7.68 -6.59 6.87
C ILE A 122 6.46 -7.35 6.35
N ASN A 123 5.26 -6.84 6.64
CA ASN A 123 4.02 -7.39 6.12
C ASN A 123 3.78 -6.95 4.67
N ALA A 124 3.80 -7.91 3.73
CA ALA A 124 3.48 -7.71 2.31
C ALA A 124 2.01 -8.02 1.96
N GLY A 125 1.17 -8.16 2.96
CA GLY A 125 -0.26 -8.48 2.90
C GLY A 125 -0.61 -9.77 3.63
N ASP A 126 -1.58 -9.72 4.53
CA ASP A 126 -2.08 -10.85 5.31
C ASP A 126 -3.60 -10.96 5.19
N GLY A 127 -4.06 -11.87 4.36
CA GLY A 127 -5.49 -12.14 4.12
C GLY A 127 -6.28 -10.90 3.68
N GLY A 128 -7.42 -10.68 4.30
CA GLY A 128 -8.27 -9.48 4.14
C GLY A 128 -7.88 -8.32 5.05
N HIS A 129 -6.90 -8.50 5.93
CA HIS A 129 -6.61 -7.60 7.04
C HIS A 129 -5.82 -6.35 6.60
N MET A 130 -4.52 -6.49 6.28
CA MET A 130 -3.66 -5.32 6.06
C MET A 130 -2.66 -5.49 4.90
N HIS A 131 -2.30 -4.37 4.27
CA HIS A 131 -1.19 -4.28 3.33
C HIS A 131 -0.43 -2.96 3.53
N PRO A 132 0.35 -2.80 4.62
CA PRO A 132 0.92 -1.52 5.03
C PRO A 132 1.77 -0.87 3.93
N THR A 133 2.51 -1.65 3.15
CA THR A 133 3.34 -1.10 2.07
C THR A 133 2.57 -0.68 0.82
N GLN A 134 1.30 -1.07 0.68
CA GLN A 134 0.41 -0.50 -0.34
C GLN A 134 -0.01 0.91 0.10
N THR A 135 -0.45 1.08 1.33
CA THR A 135 -0.80 2.40 1.87
C THR A 135 0.38 3.37 1.80
N LEU A 136 1.60 2.92 2.11
CA LEU A 136 2.79 3.76 1.93
C LEU A 136 3.03 4.14 0.47
N ALA A 137 2.77 3.23 -0.49
CA ALA A 137 2.87 3.53 -1.92
C ALA A 137 1.82 4.56 -2.36
N ASP A 138 0.61 4.45 -1.82
CA ASP A 138 -0.48 5.40 -2.06
C ASP A 138 -0.09 6.80 -1.54
N LEU A 139 0.36 6.89 -0.29
CA LEU A 139 0.82 8.14 0.32
C LEU A 139 2.02 8.76 -0.43
N ALA A 140 3.01 7.95 -0.85
CA ALA A 140 4.14 8.42 -1.63
C ALA A 140 3.69 8.98 -2.98
N THR A 141 2.64 8.42 -3.57
CA THR A 141 2.08 8.93 -4.83
C THR A 141 1.33 10.25 -4.61
N LEU A 142 0.57 10.38 -3.52
CA LEU A 142 -0.05 11.64 -3.13
C LEU A 142 1.01 12.72 -2.90
N GLN A 143 2.05 12.41 -2.13
CA GLN A 143 3.17 13.32 -1.87
C GLN A 143 3.85 13.76 -3.16
N SER A 144 4.15 12.82 -4.06
CA SER A 144 4.78 13.11 -5.36
C SER A 144 3.93 14.01 -6.26
N ARG A 145 2.60 13.78 -6.29
CA ARG A 145 1.67 14.50 -7.16
C ARG A 145 1.24 15.87 -6.65
N PHE A 146 1.06 16.00 -5.34
CA PHE A 146 0.47 17.18 -4.72
C PHE A 146 1.43 17.94 -3.78
N GLY A 147 2.62 17.39 -3.48
CA GLY A 147 3.52 17.91 -2.46
C GLY A 147 2.96 17.81 -1.02
N ARG A 148 1.81 17.16 -0.85
CA ARG A 148 1.12 17.00 0.44
C ARG A 148 0.24 15.76 0.44
N ILE A 149 -0.17 15.32 1.63
CA ILE A 149 -1.11 14.22 1.84
C ILE A 149 -2.36 14.65 2.62
N THR A 150 -2.44 15.92 2.99
CA THR A 150 -3.58 16.57 3.66
C THR A 150 -4.24 17.58 2.74
N ASP A 151 -5.37 18.15 3.17
CA ASP A 151 -6.13 19.15 2.41
C ASP A 151 -6.53 18.65 1.00
N LEU A 152 -6.94 17.38 0.95
CA LEU A 152 -7.35 16.68 -0.26
C LEU A 152 -8.79 16.20 -0.17
N THR A 153 -9.48 16.25 -1.31
CA THR A 153 -10.77 15.55 -1.51
C THR A 153 -10.48 14.21 -2.19
N VAL A 154 -10.62 13.11 -1.44
CA VAL A 154 -10.28 11.76 -1.87
C VAL A 154 -11.55 10.96 -2.16
N GLY A 155 -11.79 10.67 -3.43
CA GLY A 155 -12.85 9.76 -3.89
C GLY A 155 -12.35 8.32 -3.83
N LEU A 156 -13.10 7.45 -3.17
CA LEU A 156 -12.84 6.01 -3.08
C LEU A 156 -14.00 5.30 -3.79
N CYS A 157 -13.72 4.61 -4.89
CA CYS A 157 -14.75 4.13 -5.80
C CYS A 157 -14.66 2.62 -6.04
N GLY A 158 -15.77 1.90 -5.88
CA GLY A 158 -15.93 0.49 -6.18
C GLY A 158 -16.30 -0.36 -4.97
N ASP A 159 -15.50 -1.40 -4.67
CA ASP A 159 -15.73 -2.28 -3.52
C ASP A 159 -15.12 -1.68 -2.25
N LEU A 160 -15.94 -0.99 -1.47
CA LEU A 160 -15.53 -0.38 -0.21
C LEU A 160 -15.76 -1.29 1.00
N THR A 161 -16.51 -2.39 0.83
CA THR A 161 -16.77 -3.36 1.90
C THR A 161 -15.57 -4.26 2.17
N PHE A 162 -14.97 -4.82 1.12
CA PHE A 162 -13.85 -5.77 1.21
C PHE A 162 -12.50 -5.14 0.84
N GLY A 163 -12.49 -3.84 0.52
CA GLY A 163 -11.35 -3.08 0.07
C GLY A 163 -10.34 -2.77 1.18
N ARG A 164 -9.57 -3.76 1.68
CA ARG A 164 -8.57 -3.54 2.75
C ARG A 164 -7.61 -2.37 2.48
N THR A 165 -7.25 -2.11 1.22
CA THR A 165 -6.37 -0.99 0.84
C THR A 165 -7.08 0.35 1.05
N VAL A 166 -8.39 0.41 0.78
CA VAL A 166 -9.24 1.58 1.05
C VAL A 166 -9.31 1.84 2.55
N HIS A 167 -9.59 0.80 3.35
CA HIS A 167 -9.69 0.95 4.80
C HIS A 167 -8.38 1.46 5.42
N SER A 168 -7.26 0.83 5.06
CA SER A 168 -5.93 1.23 5.54
C SER A 168 -5.55 2.64 5.10
N LEU A 169 -5.94 3.05 3.88
CA LEU A 169 -5.69 4.41 3.38
C LEU A 169 -6.51 5.44 4.16
N ILE A 170 -7.82 5.21 4.36
CA ILE A 170 -8.69 6.07 5.18
C ILE A 170 -8.12 6.22 6.59
N GLU A 171 -7.85 5.09 7.27
CA GLU A 171 -7.33 5.09 8.64
C GLU A 171 -6.02 5.87 8.76
N THR A 172 -5.13 5.71 7.77
CA THR A 172 -3.85 6.41 7.78
C THR A 172 -4.00 7.89 7.49
N LEU A 173 -4.81 8.28 6.50
CA LEU A 173 -5.08 9.69 6.19
C LEU A 173 -5.77 10.42 7.35
N CYS A 174 -6.68 9.76 8.07
CA CYS A 174 -7.30 10.33 9.29
C CYS A 174 -6.26 10.69 10.36
N ARG A 175 -5.12 9.99 10.44
CA ARG A 175 -4.05 10.33 11.39
C ARG A 175 -3.31 11.62 11.06
N PHE A 176 -3.34 12.04 9.79
CA PHE A 176 -2.80 13.31 9.33
C PHE A 176 -3.84 14.43 9.37
N GLY A 177 -5.12 14.08 9.23
CA GLY A 177 -6.24 15.02 9.27
C GLY A 177 -6.46 15.82 7.98
N ASN A 178 -7.43 16.71 8.00
CA ASN A 178 -7.79 17.64 6.90
C ASN A 178 -8.06 16.91 5.56
N VAL A 179 -8.81 15.82 5.59
CA VAL A 179 -9.21 15.07 4.38
C VAL A 179 -10.72 14.96 4.30
N ARG A 180 -11.26 15.25 3.12
CA ARG A 180 -12.65 15.00 2.76
C ARG A 180 -12.73 13.71 1.95
N PHE A 181 -13.40 12.69 2.47
CA PHE A 181 -13.64 11.44 1.76
C PHE A 181 -14.95 11.48 0.99
N VAL A 182 -14.94 11.04 -0.27
CA VAL A 182 -16.13 10.79 -1.08
C VAL A 182 -16.19 9.28 -1.34
N LEU A 183 -17.12 8.60 -0.65
CA LEU A 183 -17.25 7.15 -0.66
C LEU A 183 -18.26 6.77 -1.75
N ILE A 184 -17.76 6.22 -2.86
CA ILE A 184 -18.54 5.99 -4.09
C ILE A 184 -18.74 4.49 -4.26
N SER A 185 -19.93 3.99 -3.93
CA SER A 185 -20.22 2.55 -3.98
C SER A 185 -21.71 2.27 -4.12
N PRO A 186 -22.10 1.10 -4.65
CA PRO A 186 -23.48 0.62 -4.51
C PRO A 186 -23.76 0.28 -3.04
N ASP A 187 -25.02 0.17 -2.68
CA ASP A 187 -25.43 -0.08 -1.28
C ASP A 187 -24.86 -1.37 -0.69
N GLU A 188 -24.67 -2.37 -1.54
CA GLU A 188 -24.14 -3.68 -1.16
C GLU A 188 -22.63 -3.69 -0.89
N LEU A 189 -21.90 -2.67 -1.36
CA LEU A 189 -20.45 -2.56 -1.24
C LEU A 189 -20.01 -1.31 -0.46
N LYS A 190 -20.86 -0.79 0.42
CA LYS A 190 -20.58 0.38 1.26
C LYS A 190 -19.43 0.15 2.23
N THR A 191 -18.83 1.26 2.62
CA THR A 191 -17.78 1.28 3.65
C THR A 191 -18.31 0.74 4.98
N PRO A 192 -17.62 -0.21 5.64
CA PRO A 192 -18.02 -0.76 6.93
C PRO A 192 -18.06 0.31 8.02
N GLN A 193 -18.99 0.13 8.98
CA GLN A 193 -19.22 1.09 10.05
C GLN A 193 -17.96 1.41 10.86
N TYR A 194 -17.08 0.45 11.13
CA TYR A 194 -15.85 0.69 11.90
C TYR A 194 -14.89 1.67 11.20
N VAL A 195 -14.89 1.71 9.86
CA VAL A 195 -14.10 2.69 9.09
C VAL A 195 -14.76 4.07 9.15
N ILE A 196 -16.09 4.12 9.04
CA ILE A 196 -16.87 5.35 9.22
C ILE A 196 -16.64 5.95 10.60
N ASP A 197 -16.63 5.11 11.64
CA ASP A 197 -16.35 5.54 13.02
C ASP A 197 -14.96 6.16 13.17
N ARG A 198 -13.96 5.68 12.42
CA ARG A 198 -12.61 6.28 12.37
C ARG A 198 -12.63 7.69 11.78
N ILE A 199 -13.36 7.89 10.67
CA ILE A 199 -13.49 9.23 10.08
C ILE A 199 -14.18 10.17 11.09
N ASN A 200 -15.28 9.73 11.68
CA ASN A 200 -16.05 10.52 12.65
C ASN A 200 -15.28 10.84 13.95
N ALA A 201 -14.30 10.01 14.31
CA ALA A 201 -13.45 10.24 15.47
C ALA A 201 -12.34 11.30 15.23
N THR A 202 -12.24 11.84 13.99
CA THR A 202 -11.23 12.82 13.60
C THR A 202 -11.91 14.12 13.17
N ASP A 203 -11.92 15.13 14.04
CA ASP A 203 -12.65 16.39 13.82
C ASP A 203 -12.31 17.11 12.51
N SER A 204 -11.09 16.95 12.02
CA SER A 204 -10.60 17.56 10.77
C SER A 204 -10.90 16.74 9.51
N CYS A 205 -11.53 15.56 9.64
CA CYS A 205 -11.94 14.74 8.52
C CYS A 205 -13.46 14.76 8.35
N SER A 206 -13.91 14.57 7.11
CA SER A 206 -15.33 14.46 6.79
C SER A 206 -15.56 13.43 5.68
N TYR A 207 -16.78 12.95 5.55
CA TYR A 207 -17.14 12.08 4.43
C TYR A 207 -18.53 12.35 3.90
N VAL A 208 -18.76 11.89 2.69
CA VAL A 208 -20.09 11.78 2.06
C VAL A 208 -20.16 10.44 1.30
N GLU A 209 -21.29 9.77 1.39
CA GLU A 209 -21.57 8.57 0.60
C GLU A 209 -22.39 8.94 -0.63
N VAL A 210 -21.96 8.47 -1.80
CA VAL A 210 -22.64 8.70 -3.08
C VAL A 210 -22.64 7.42 -3.91
N ARG A 211 -23.55 7.31 -4.89
CA ARG A 211 -23.63 6.15 -5.79
C ARG A 211 -23.12 6.45 -7.19
N ASP A 212 -23.13 7.71 -7.61
CA ASP A 212 -22.76 8.11 -8.96
C ASP A 212 -21.42 8.84 -8.98
N LEU A 213 -20.44 8.23 -9.62
CA LEU A 213 -19.10 8.79 -9.82
C LEU A 213 -19.15 10.09 -10.64
N ALA A 214 -19.95 10.13 -11.72
CA ALA A 214 -19.98 11.26 -12.62
C ALA A 214 -20.47 12.55 -11.92
N SER A 215 -21.35 12.41 -10.92
CA SER A 215 -21.89 13.55 -10.18
C SER A 215 -20.88 14.24 -9.24
N VAL A 216 -19.76 13.58 -8.91
CA VAL A 216 -18.80 14.07 -7.90
C VAL A 216 -17.36 14.15 -8.41
N ILE A 217 -17.03 13.54 -9.54
CA ILE A 217 -15.66 13.44 -10.05
C ILE A 217 -15.00 14.81 -10.26
N GLY A 218 -15.77 15.83 -10.59
CA GLY A 218 -15.30 17.21 -10.77
C GLY A 218 -14.79 17.88 -9.50
N ASP A 219 -15.16 17.38 -8.32
CA ASP A 219 -14.72 17.91 -7.02
C ASP A 219 -13.48 17.21 -6.47
N LEU A 220 -13.10 16.04 -7.02
CA LEU A 220 -12.05 15.20 -6.49
C LEU A 220 -10.66 15.74 -6.84
N ASP A 221 -9.74 15.63 -5.88
CA ASP A 221 -8.30 15.77 -6.11
C ASP A 221 -7.69 14.40 -6.40
N VAL A 222 -8.22 13.34 -5.78
CA VAL A 222 -7.78 11.96 -5.93
C VAL A 222 -9.00 11.08 -6.20
N LEU A 223 -8.89 10.21 -7.19
CA LEU A 223 -9.83 9.12 -7.42
C LEU A 223 -9.10 7.79 -7.24
N TYR A 224 -9.41 7.07 -6.17
CA TYR A 224 -8.89 5.73 -5.89
C TYR A 224 -9.91 4.69 -6.34
N MET A 225 -9.62 4.03 -7.46
CA MET A 225 -10.48 2.99 -8.01
C MET A 225 -10.15 1.63 -7.40
N THR A 226 -11.17 0.83 -7.12
CA THR A 226 -11.00 -0.56 -6.68
C THR A 226 -11.83 -1.50 -7.55
N ARG A 227 -11.31 -2.70 -7.78
CA ARG A 227 -12.08 -3.75 -8.44
C ARG A 227 -13.10 -4.38 -7.50
N VAL A 228 -14.21 -4.85 -8.02
CA VAL A 228 -15.13 -5.74 -7.31
C VAL A 228 -14.48 -7.11 -7.21
N GLN A 229 -14.29 -7.63 -5.98
CA GLN A 229 -13.51 -8.83 -5.71
C GLN A 229 -14.36 -10.10 -5.84
N LYS A 230 -14.32 -10.80 -7.01
CA LYS A 230 -15.10 -12.03 -7.27
C LYS A 230 -14.97 -13.07 -6.15
N GLU A 231 -13.77 -13.20 -5.60
CA GLU A 231 -13.41 -14.15 -4.55
C GLU A 231 -14.11 -13.92 -3.21
N ARG A 232 -14.85 -12.83 -3.05
CA ARG A 232 -15.60 -12.46 -1.84
C ARG A 232 -17.10 -12.70 -1.94
N PHE A 233 -17.61 -13.01 -3.14
CA PHE A 233 -19.02 -13.26 -3.35
C PHE A 233 -19.35 -14.74 -3.21
N PHE A 234 -20.40 -15.04 -2.45
CA PHE A 234 -20.95 -16.40 -2.36
C PHE A 234 -21.80 -16.75 -3.60
N ASN A 235 -22.40 -15.75 -4.24
CA ASN A 235 -23.25 -15.89 -5.42
C ASN A 235 -22.58 -15.21 -6.63
N GLU A 236 -22.40 -15.95 -7.72
CA GLU A 236 -21.81 -15.43 -8.95
C GLU A 236 -22.70 -14.37 -9.63
N ASP A 237 -24.04 -14.49 -9.50
CA ASP A 237 -24.99 -13.51 -10.09
C ASP A 237 -24.84 -12.13 -9.45
N ASP A 238 -24.60 -12.05 -8.14
CA ASP A 238 -24.35 -10.80 -7.44
C ASP A 238 -23.04 -10.15 -7.90
N TYR A 239 -22.00 -10.95 -8.07
CA TYR A 239 -20.75 -10.46 -8.65
C TYR A 239 -20.96 -9.91 -10.07
N LEU A 240 -21.64 -10.67 -10.96
CA LEU A 240 -21.87 -10.26 -12.34
C LEU A 240 -22.68 -8.97 -12.45
N ARG A 241 -23.62 -8.75 -11.51
CA ARG A 241 -24.43 -7.53 -11.44
C ARG A 241 -23.59 -6.31 -11.01
N LEU A 242 -22.61 -6.50 -10.14
CA LEU A 242 -21.88 -5.41 -9.50
C LEU A 242 -20.52 -5.10 -10.15
N ARG A 243 -19.89 -6.08 -10.84
CA ARG A 243 -18.52 -5.96 -11.36
C ARG A 243 -18.31 -4.79 -12.34
N ASP A 244 -19.35 -4.43 -13.10
CA ASP A 244 -19.31 -3.40 -14.13
C ASP A 244 -20.00 -2.10 -13.70
N THR A 245 -20.31 -1.94 -12.40
CA THR A 245 -21.04 -0.77 -11.87
C THR A 245 -20.23 0.51 -12.06
N TYR A 246 -18.91 0.45 -11.88
CA TYR A 246 -18.04 1.60 -12.04
C TYR A 246 -16.93 1.28 -13.03
N ILE A 247 -16.97 1.95 -14.17
CA ILE A 247 -15.91 1.94 -15.18
C ILE A 247 -15.48 3.38 -15.38
N LEU A 248 -14.21 3.68 -15.09
CA LEU A 248 -13.60 4.96 -15.42
C LEU A 248 -13.13 4.91 -16.88
N ASP A 249 -13.61 5.83 -17.68
CA ASP A 249 -13.31 6.01 -19.10
C ASP A 249 -12.93 7.47 -19.41
N GLU A 250 -12.52 7.77 -20.63
CA GLU A 250 -12.17 9.13 -21.04
C GLU A 250 -13.33 10.12 -20.89
N GLU A 251 -14.57 9.69 -21.14
CA GLU A 251 -15.76 10.56 -21.05
C GLU A 251 -15.94 11.07 -19.60
N LYS A 252 -15.81 10.17 -18.62
CA LYS A 252 -15.88 10.55 -17.21
C LYS A 252 -14.69 11.42 -16.78
N LEU A 253 -13.49 11.14 -17.31
CA LEU A 253 -12.32 11.96 -17.05
C LEU A 253 -12.45 13.40 -17.55
N GLN A 254 -13.21 13.66 -18.60
CA GLN A 254 -13.47 15.03 -19.06
C GLN A 254 -14.21 15.89 -18.01
N LEU A 255 -14.94 15.26 -17.10
CA LEU A 255 -15.62 15.94 -15.98
C LEU A 255 -14.69 16.23 -14.81
N ALA A 256 -13.52 15.59 -14.75
CA ALA A 256 -12.59 15.67 -13.63
C ALA A 256 -11.68 16.90 -13.72
N LYS A 257 -11.12 17.32 -12.58
CA LYS A 257 -10.09 18.35 -12.55
C LYS A 257 -8.85 17.93 -13.39
N PRO A 258 -8.20 18.83 -14.10
CA PRO A 258 -6.95 18.53 -14.80
C PRO A 258 -5.83 18.05 -13.86
N SER A 259 -5.85 18.47 -12.58
CA SER A 259 -4.89 18.08 -11.55
C SER A 259 -5.25 16.83 -10.78
N MET A 260 -6.41 16.20 -11.04
CA MET A 260 -6.81 14.98 -10.33
C MET A 260 -5.81 13.85 -10.57
N ALA A 261 -5.55 13.04 -9.55
CA ALA A 261 -4.77 11.82 -9.69
C ALA A 261 -5.66 10.58 -9.59
N VAL A 262 -5.57 9.67 -10.56
CA VAL A 262 -6.25 8.37 -10.55
C VAL A 262 -5.29 7.32 -10.00
N LEU A 263 -5.67 6.69 -8.89
CA LEU A 263 -4.94 5.64 -8.19
C LEU A 263 -5.66 4.29 -8.31
N HIS A 264 -4.90 3.21 -8.29
CA HIS A 264 -5.44 1.85 -8.25
C HIS A 264 -4.41 0.87 -7.67
N PRO A 265 -4.78 -0.03 -6.73
CA PRO A 265 -3.82 -0.95 -6.11
C PRO A 265 -3.36 -2.08 -7.06
N LEU A 266 -3.97 -2.21 -8.22
CA LEU A 266 -3.76 -3.27 -9.22
C LEU A 266 -3.88 -4.72 -8.64
N PRO A 267 -4.26 -5.71 -9.43
CA PRO A 267 -4.55 -5.64 -10.88
C PRO A 267 -5.93 -5.01 -11.13
N ARG A 268 -6.04 -4.21 -12.17
CA ARG A 268 -7.34 -3.85 -12.71
C ARG A 268 -7.87 -4.97 -13.62
N VAL A 269 -9.17 -5.03 -13.80
CA VAL A 269 -9.85 -5.91 -14.77
C VAL A 269 -10.52 -5.03 -15.84
N ASN A 270 -11.61 -4.35 -15.47
CA ASN A 270 -12.38 -3.49 -16.40
C ASN A 270 -12.83 -2.17 -15.75
N GLU A 271 -12.56 -1.98 -14.45
CA GLU A 271 -12.95 -0.79 -13.69
C GLU A 271 -12.22 0.49 -14.10
N ILE A 272 -11.12 0.37 -14.86
CA ILE A 272 -10.48 1.46 -15.59
C ILE A 272 -10.29 1.02 -17.02
N ALA A 273 -10.85 1.74 -17.97
CA ALA A 273 -10.69 1.48 -19.40
C ALA A 273 -9.23 1.73 -19.84
N VAL A 274 -8.81 1.02 -20.91
CA VAL A 274 -7.40 1.07 -21.35
C VAL A 274 -7.02 2.42 -21.94
N ASP A 275 -7.97 3.14 -22.50
CA ASP A 275 -7.80 4.49 -23.08
C ASP A 275 -7.39 5.53 -22.01
N VAL A 276 -7.69 5.28 -20.73
CA VAL A 276 -7.27 6.11 -19.61
C VAL A 276 -5.75 6.05 -19.36
N ASP A 277 -5.05 5.02 -19.83
CA ASP A 277 -3.62 4.80 -19.53
C ASP A 277 -2.71 5.93 -20.00
N ASP A 278 -3.05 6.58 -21.09
CA ASP A 278 -2.27 7.68 -21.68
C ASP A 278 -2.66 9.06 -21.12
N ASP A 279 -3.68 9.13 -20.26
CA ASP A 279 -4.09 10.38 -19.60
C ASP A 279 -3.07 10.76 -18.50
N PRO A 280 -2.59 12.03 -18.44
CA PRO A 280 -1.62 12.46 -17.43
C PRO A 280 -2.11 12.32 -15.98
N ARG A 281 -3.41 12.18 -15.77
CA ARG A 281 -4.02 11.92 -14.45
C ARG A 281 -3.90 10.45 -14.00
N ALA A 282 -3.61 9.51 -14.93
CA ALA A 282 -3.43 8.09 -14.65
C ALA A 282 -2.14 7.86 -13.84
N ALA A 283 -2.24 7.85 -12.52
CA ALA A 283 -1.11 7.73 -11.61
C ALA A 283 -0.84 6.29 -11.13
N TYR A 284 -1.68 5.32 -11.47
CA TYR A 284 -1.58 3.95 -10.93
C TYR A 284 -0.32 3.19 -11.39
N PHE A 285 0.31 3.52 -12.50
CA PHE A 285 1.63 2.96 -12.86
C PHE A 285 2.78 3.71 -12.19
N GLU A 286 2.64 5.01 -11.97
CA GLU A 286 3.57 5.78 -11.12
C GLU A 286 3.53 5.27 -9.67
N GLN A 287 2.35 4.95 -9.15
CA GLN A 287 2.13 4.32 -7.84
C GLN A 287 2.93 3.01 -7.69
N VAL A 288 3.10 2.22 -8.75
CA VAL A 288 3.97 1.02 -8.74
C VAL A 288 5.44 1.39 -8.53
N LYS A 289 5.93 2.45 -9.20
CA LYS A 289 7.29 2.97 -9.02
C LYS A 289 7.48 3.49 -7.59
N ASN A 290 6.56 4.32 -7.11
CA ASN A 290 6.60 4.90 -5.77
C ASN A 290 6.54 3.80 -4.69
N GLY A 291 5.79 2.74 -4.93
CA GLY A 291 5.76 1.57 -4.07
C GLY A 291 7.12 0.87 -3.95
N MET A 292 7.90 0.79 -5.03
CA MET A 292 9.27 0.26 -4.96
C MET A 292 10.19 1.20 -4.16
N LEU A 293 10.12 2.50 -4.39
CA LEU A 293 10.96 3.49 -3.69
C LEU A 293 10.69 3.48 -2.18
N VAL A 294 9.42 3.43 -1.78
CA VAL A 294 9.03 3.30 -0.36
C VAL A 294 9.54 1.99 0.26
N ARG A 295 9.54 0.89 -0.50
CA ARG A 295 10.09 -0.37 -0.02
C ARG A 295 11.60 -0.29 0.16
N MET A 296 12.33 0.39 -0.74
CA MET A 296 13.75 0.68 -0.55
C MET A 296 14.00 1.49 0.74
N ALA A 297 13.22 2.56 0.97
CA ALA A 297 13.28 3.36 2.18
C ALA A 297 12.98 2.52 3.44
N LEU A 298 11.98 1.67 3.38
CA LEU A 298 11.58 0.81 4.49
C LEU A 298 12.64 -0.26 4.80
N GLU A 299 13.12 -0.97 3.78
CA GLU A 299 14.13 -2.03 3.93
C GLU A 299 15.42 -1.49 4.52
N SER A 300 16.01 -0.41 3.95
CA SER A 300 17.21 0.22 4.51
C SER A 300 17.00 0.67 5.95
N THR A 301 15.83 1.22 6.27
CA THR A 301 15.52 1.70 7.63
C THR A 301 15.41 0.58 8.66
N VAL A 302 14.75 -0.54 8.32
CA VAL A 302 14.56 -1.63 9.29
C VAL A 302 15.84 -2.43 9.53
N VAL A 303 16.71 -2.56 8.53
CA VAL A 303 18.03 -3.20 8.71
C VAL A 303 19.06 -2.28 9.36
N GLY A 304 18.77 -0.98 9.45
CA GLY A 304 19.62 0.01 10.11
C GLY A 304 20.73 0.57 9.24
N ASP A 305 20.60 0.46 7.92
CA ASP A 305 21.57 0.99 6.97
C ASP A 305 21.13 2.41 6.54
N GLU A 306 22.02 3.39 6.78
CA GLU A 306 21.76 4.79 6.46
C GLU A 306 22.04 5.06 4.97
N LEU A 307 21.17 5.85 4.34
CA LEU A 307 21.40 6.29 2.97
C LEU A 307 22.49 7.37 2.96
N PRO A 308 23.52 7.24 2.12
CA PRO A 308 24.57 8.27 1.99
C PRO A 308 23.98 9.65 1.68
N GLY A 309 24.30 10.65 2.51
CA GLY A 309 23.86 12.03 2.35
C GLY A 309 22.38 12.31 2.66
N TYR A 310 21.62 11.32 3.13
CA TYR A 310 20.25 11.54 3.56
C TYR A 310 20.19 12.15 4.96
N GLU A 311 19.43 13.21 5.10
CA GLU A 311 19.10 13.80 6.40
C GLU A 311 17.62 13.54 6.73
N PRO A 312 17.33 12.88 7.88
CA PRO A 312 15.95 12.64 8.31
C PRO A 312 15.16 13.94 8.50
N LEU A 313 13.86 13.88 8.23
CA LEU A 313 12.98 15.02 8.45
C LEU A 313 13.04 15.50 9.90
N ASN A 314 13.24 16.78 10.08
CA ASN A 314 13.14 17.39 11.39
C ASN A 314 11.67 17.43 11.84
N PRO A 315 11.31 16.80 12.98
CA PRO A 315 9.92 16.76 13.46
C PRO A 315 9.27 18.15 13.63
N LYS A 316 10.07 19.22 13.76
CA LYS A 316 9.57 20.59 13.89
C LYS A 316 9.16 21.21 12.54
N GLU A 317 9.68 20.73 11.43
CA GLU A 317 9.38 21.22 10.08
C GLU A 317 8.11 20.59 9.50
N VAL A 318 7.68 19.48 10.10
CA VAL A 318 6.50 18.71 9.67
C VAL A 318 5.19 19.29 10.21
N GLN A 319 5.23 20.21 11.18
CA GLN A 319 4.06 20.82 11.83
C GLN A 319 3.74 22.24 11.30
N ALA A 320 4.47 22.71 10.31
CA ALA A 320 4.24 23.99 9.65
C ALA A 320 3.54 23.80 8.30
#